data_fea0e5771fc048d16db501d525f561bc
#
_entry.id   fea0e5771fc048d16db501d525f561bc
#
_cell.length_a   1.000
_cell.length_b   1.000
_cell.length_c   1.000
_cell.angle_alpha   90.00
_cell.angle_beta   90.00
_cell.angle_gamma   90.00
#
_symmetry.space_group_name_H-M   'P 1'
#
loop_
_entity.id
_entity.type
_entity.pdbx_description
1 polymer ?
#
loop_
_entity_poly.entity_id
_entity_poly.type
_entity_poly.pdbx_seq_one_letter_code
_entity_poly.pdbx_strand_id
1 'polypeptide(L)'
;TAGGNAKVAATGAAAVLGSINAIAPRARIAAYKVCWADTPTGGGCFGSDSVAAIDQAVADGVDVINFPISGTATNFLDPVEVAFLYAADAGVFVAASAGNSGPASGTVAHPSPWLTTVAAGTHNRDGAGSVTLGNGVTYNGASLAAAAVTAPFIDSETAGLPGADATAVRLCYAAVDNGGTAVLDPAKVAGKIVLCDRGVTGRVNKSQAVKDAGGVGMVLVNPTANSVNADLHVVPTVHLD
;
A
#
# COMPACT_ATOMS: atom_id res chain seq x y z
N THR A 1 -12.12 -2.62 -4.63
CA THR A 1 -12.42 -3.62 -3.57
C THR A 1 -13.84 -3.49 -3.06
N ALA A 2 -14.28 -2.30 -2.61
CA ALA A 2 -15.63 -2.11 -2.05
C ALA A 2 -16.72 -2.29 -3.11
N GLY A 3 -16.68 -1.52 -4.17
CA GLY A 3 -17.60 -1.57 -5.31
C GLY A 3 -16.93 -2.12 -6.57
N GLY A 4 -17.69 -2.34 -7.62
CA GLY A 4 -17.22 -2.79 -8.93
C GLY A 4 -17.91 -4.07 -9.41
N ASN A 5 -17.31 -4.76 -10.37
CA ASN A 5 -17.91 -5.90 -11.02
C ASN A 5 -17.67 -7.23 -10.29
N ALA A 6 -18.53 -8.22 -10.56
CA ALA A 6 -18.32 -9.60 -10.15
C ALA A 6 -17.47 -10.38 -11.16
N LYS A 7 -16.73 -11.37 -10.68
CA LYS A 7 -15.93 -12.31 -11.50
C LYS A 7 -14.95 -11.62 -12.45
N VAL A 8 -14.31 -10.56 -11.98
CA VAL A 8 -13.27 -9.89 -12.76
C VAL A 8 -12.01 -10.75 -12.74
N ALA A 9 -11.47 -11.07 -13.92
CA ALA A 9 -10.23 -11.81 -14.01
C ALA A 9 -9.10 -11.03 -13.33
N ALA A 10 -8.42 -11.67 -12.40
CA ALA A 10 -7.27 -11.08 -11.74
C ALA A 10 -6.06 -11.10 -12.69
N THR A 11 -5.27 -10.04 -12.69
CA THR A 11 -4.11 -9.87 -13.59
C THR A 11 -2.82 -9.60 -12.81
N GLY A 12 -1.68 -9.69 -13.46
CA GLY A 12 -0.37 -9.48 -12.83
C GLY A 12 -0.10 -10.51 -11.73
N ALA A 13 0.45 -10.07 -10.61
CA ALA A 13 0.72 -10.94 -9.46
C ALA A 13 -0.54 -11.55 -8.86
N ALA A 14 -1.69 -10.89 -8.99
CA ALA A 14 -2.97 -11.39 -8.49
C ALA A 14 -3.59 -12.49 -9.37
N ALA A 15 -3.04 -12.81 -10.53
CA ALA A 15 -3.58 -13.84 -11.45
C ALA A 15 -3.75 -15.22 -10.77
N VAL A 16 -2.94 -15.54 -9.75
CA VAL A 16 -3.06 -16.75 -8.94
C VAL A 16 -4.41 -16.89 -8.24
N LEU A 17 -5.14 -15.79 -8.04
CA LEU A 17 -6.47 -15.77 -7.42
C LEU A 17 -7.59 -16.12 -8.42
N GLY A 18 -7.27 -16.24 -9.71
CA GLY A 18 -8.22 -16.51 -10.79
C GLY A 18 -9.17 -15.34 -11.04
N SER A 19 -10.26 -15.25 -10.32
CA SER A 19 -11.20 -14.13 -10.40
C SER A 19 -11.51 -13.53 -9.04
N ILE A 20 -11.76 -12.24 -9.03
CA ILE A 20 -12.11 -11.48 -7.83
C ILE A 20 -13.49 -10.84 -7.98
N ASN A 21 -14.15 -10.61 -6.86
CA ASN A 21 -15.39 -9.86 -6.77
C ASN A 21 -15.18 -8.65 -5.87
N ALA A 22 -15.86 -7.56 -6.19
CA ALA A 22 -16.05 -6.51 -5.20
C ALA A 22 -17.01 -6.99 -4.09
N ILE A 23 -16.95 -6.37 -2.93
CA ILE A 23 -17.88 -6.67 -1.80
C ILE A 23 -19.32 -6.28 -2.18
N ALA A 24 -19.47 -5.14 -2.87
CA ALA A 24 -20.73 -4.70 -3.47
C ALA A 24 -20.61 -4.73 -5.02
N PRO A 25 -20.75 -5.89 -5.67
CA PRO A 25 -20.37 -6.07 -7.08
C PRO A 25 -21.31 -5.39 -8.09
N ARG A 26 -22.39 -4.79 -7.61
CA ARG A 26 -23.33 -4.01 -8.44
C ARG A 26 -23.35 -2.52 -8.09
N ALA A 27 -22.52 -2.09 -7.13
CA ALA A 27 -22.41 -0.68 -6.80
C ALA A 27 -21.79 0.10 -7.98
N ARG A 28 -22.33 1.27 -8.24
CA ARG A 28 -21.76 2.23 -9.17
C ARG A 28 -20.70 3.03 -8.45
N ILE A 29 -19.61 3.38 -9.14
CA ILE A 29 -18.49 4.11 -8.57
C ILE A 29 -18.47 5.52 -9.17
N ALA A 30 -18.55 6.53 -8.29
CA ALA A 30 -18.18 7.90 -8.58
C ALA A 30 -16.81 8.19 -7.93
N ALA A 31 -15.93 8.89 -8.61
CA ALA A 31 -14.61 9.20 -8.11
C ALA A 31 -14.37 10.71 -8.14
N TYR A 32 -14.04 11.28 -6.98
CA TYR A 32 -13.74 12.69 -6.78
C TYR A 32 -12.28 12.84 -6.40
N LYS A 33 -11.51 13.55 -7.23
CA LYS A 33 -10.08 13.74 -6.97
C LYS A 33 -9.87 14.95 -6.07
N VAL A 34 -9.30 14.75 -4.89
CA VAL A 34 -9.04 15.77 -3.87
C VAL A 34 -7.59 15.81 -3.41
N CYS A 35 -6.75 14.92 -3.93
CA CYS A 35 -5.33 14.83 -3.59
C CYS A 35 -4.47 15.03 -4.84
N TRP A 36 -3.38 15.78 -4.71
CA TRP A 36 -2.49 16.18 -5.79
C TRP A 36 -1.08 15.69 -5.52
N ALA A 37 -0.42 15.15 -6.54
CA ALA A 37 0.93 14.58 -6.41
C ALA A 37 2.04 15.60 -6.73
N ASP A 38 1.76 16.57 -7.60
CA ASP A 38 2.77 17.40 -8.25
C ASP A 38 2.59 18.88 -7.88
N THR A 39 2.87 19.24 -6.65
CA THR A 39 3.04 20.65 -6.28
C THR A 39 4.52 20.93 -5.99
N PRO A 40 5.02 22.17 -6.19
CA PRO A 40 6.40 22.53 -5.87
C PRO A 40 6.79 22.31 -4.40
N THR A 41 5.79 22.17 -3.52
CA THR A 41 5.94 21.95 -2.06
C THR A 41 5.63 20.52 -1.63
N GLY A 42 5.45 19.57 -2.57
CA GLY A 42 4.98 18.23 -2.33
C GLY A 42 3.46 18.08 -2.49
N GLY A 43 3.02 16.86 -2.75
CA GLY A 43 1.59 16.56 -2.91
C GLY A 43 0.81 16.62 -1.60
N GLY A 44 -0.50 16.68 -1.69
CA GLY A 44 -1.38 16.65 -0.52
C GLY A 44 -2.85 16.59 -0.87
N CYS A 45 -3.67 16.34 0.15
CA CYS A 45 -5.12 16.39 0.08
C CYS A 45 -5.59 17.65 0.81
N PHE A 46 -6.26 18.53 0.10
CA PHE A 46 -6.65 19.84 0.67
C PHE A 46 -8.09 19.80 1.17
N GLY A 47 -8.34 20.43 2.33
CA GLY A 47 -9.66 20.48 2.96
C GLY A 47 -10.72 21.16 2.08
N SER A 48 -10.34 22.24 1.37
CA SER A 48 -11.24 22.93 0.42
C SER A 48 -11.72 22.02 -0.71
N ASP A 49 -10.81 21.23 -1.29
CA ASP A 49 -11.14 20.30 -2.37
C ASP A 49 -12.01 19.15 -1.83
N SER A 50 -11.73 18.70 -0.60
CA SER A 50 -12.53 17.68 0.08
C SER A 50 -13.96 18.17 0.34
N VAL A 51 -14.14 19.38 0.84
CA VAL A 51 -15.49 19.97 1.05
C VAL A 51 -16.25 20.06 -0.27
N ALA A 52 -15.63 20.63 -1.31
CA ALA A 52 -16.26 20.75 -2.63
C ALA A 52 -16.64 19.37 -3.22
N ALA A 53 -15.81 18.35 -3.01
CA ALA A 53 -16.08 17.00 -3.47
C ALA A 53 -17.23 16.33 -2.69
N ILE A 54 -17.32 16.56 -1.38
CA ILE A 54 -18.40 16.05 -0.53
C ILE A 54 -19.73 16.69 -0.95
N ASP A 55 -19.77 18.01 -1.13
CA ASP A 55 -20.95 18.73 -1.59
C ASP A 55 -21.41 18.23 -2.98
N GLN A 56 -20.47 18.03 -3.89
CA GLN A 56 -20.79 17.50 -5.21
C GLN A 56 -21.30 16.05 -5.13
N ALA A 57 -20.72 15.21 -4.29
CA ALA A 57 -21.18 13.84 -4.11
C ALA A 57 -22.62 13.78 -3.59
N VAL A 58 -22.96 14.64 -2.65
CA VAL A 58 -24.36 14.79 -2.16
C VAL A 58 -25.29 15.25 -3.29
N ALA A 59 -24.86 16.24 -4.08
CA ALA A 59 -25.65 16.73 -5.23
C ALA A 59 -25.83 15.66 -6.32
N ASP A 60 -24.83 14.81 -6.54
CA ASP A 60 -24.88 13.68 -7.48
C ASP A 60 -25.76 12.52 -6.98
N GLY A 61 -26.20 12.57 -5.72
CA GLY A 61 -27.10 11.58 -5.11
C GLY A 61 -26.41 10.26 -4.79
N VAL A 62 -25.18 10.28 -4.30
CA VAL A 62 -24.49 9.08 -3.85
C VAL A 62 -25.11 8.54 -2.55
N ASP A 63 -25.14 7.23 -2.38
CA ASP A 63 -25.63 6.59 -1.17
C ASP A 63 -24.55 6.50 -0.08
N VAL A 64 -23.28 6.42 -0.49
CA VAL A 64 -22.14 6.18 0.41
C VAL A 64 -20.94 7.00 -0.03
N ILE A 65 -20.32 7.69 0.92
CA ILE A 65 -18.99 8.32 0.74
C ILE A 65 -17.95 7.45 1.44
N ASN A 66 -16.89 7.05 0.71
CA ASN A 66 -15.67 6.48 1.28
C ASN A 66 -14.56 7.53 1.24
N PHE A 67 -14.10 7.96 2.41
CA PHE A 67 -13.08 9.00 2.57
C PHE A 67 -11.81 8.45 3.24
N PRO A 68 -10.87 7.89 2.46
CA PRO A 68 -9.68 7.23 3.00
C PRO A 68 -8.53 8.23 3.25
N ILE A 69 -8.84 9.40 3.78
CA ILE A 69 -7.91 10.50 4.06
C ILE A 69 -7.98 10.77 5.55
N SER A 70 -6.84 11.04 6.19
CA SER A 70 -6.80 11.45 7.60
C SER A 70 -7.33 12.86 7.77
N GLY A 71 -7.91 13.13 8.94
CA GLY A 71 -8.46 14.43 9.30
C GLY A 71 -8.10 14.84 10.72
N THR A 72 -8.89 15.71 11.29
CA THR A 72 -8.75 16.16 12.68
C THR A 72 -8.99 15.02 13.67
N ALA A 73 -8.28 15.05 14.79
CA ALA A 73 -8.54 14.13 15.93
C ALA A 73 -9.40 14.78 17.03
N THR A 74 -9.66 16.09 16.98
CA THR A 74 -10.25 16.82 18.11
C THR A 74 -11.25 17.91 17.73
N ASN A 75 -11.27 18.35 16.47
CA ASN A 75 -12.05 19.52 16.05
C ASN A 75 -13.30 19.12 15.26
N PHE A 76 -14.44 19.07 15.92
CA PHE A 76 -15.75 18.79 15.28
C PHE A 76 -16.22 19.93 14.34
N LEU A 77 -15.64 21.12 14.43
CA LEU A 77 -15.93 22.25 13.57
C LEU A 77 -14.96 22.39 12.39
N ASP A 78 -14.13 21.38 12.16
CA ASP A 78 -13.34 21.30 10.93
C ASP A 78 -14.28 21.33 9.72
N PRO A 79 -13.98 22.10 8.66
CA PRO A 79 -14.87 22.22 7.50
C PRO A 79 -15.24 20.86 6.84
N VAL A 80 -14.33 19.89 6.85
CA VAL A 80 -14.59 18.55 6.30
C VAL A 80 -15.57 17.77 7.21
N GLU A 81 -15.40 17.88 8.54
CA GLU A 81 -16.34 17.27 9.51
C GLU A 81 -17.74 17.86 9.38
N VAL A 82 -17.83 19.19 9.17
CA VAL A 82 -19.11 19.87 8.96
C VAL A 82 -19.74 19.46 7.61
N ALA A 83 -18.96 19.31 6.56
CA ALA A 83 -19.45 18.80 5.27
C ALA A 83 -20.02 17.38 5.42
N PHE A 84 -19.37 16.52 6.21
CA PHE A 84 -19.89 15.20 6.52
C PHE A 84 -21.19 15.23 7.35
N LEU A 85 -21.36 16.21 8.23
CA LEU A 85 -22.64 16.40 8.94
C LEU A 85 -23.78 16.64 7.95
N TYR A 86 -23.58 17.54 6.98
CA TYR A 86 -24.59 17.81 5.96
C TYR A 86 -24.83 16.63 5.01
N ALA A 87 -23.77 15.88 4.69
CA ALA A 87 -23.92 14.64 3.92
C ALA A 87 -24.76 13.60 4.68
N ALA A 88 -24.51 13.43 5.97
CA ALA A 88 -25.29 12.53 6.83
C ALA A 88 -26.75 12.98 6.98
N ASP A 89 -26.99 14.29 7.13
CA ASP A 89 -28.35 14.87 7.18
C ASP A 89 -29.11 14.64 5.86
N ALA A 90 -28.39 14.68 4.73
CA ALA A 90 -28.94 14.31 3.42
C ALA A 90 -29.17 12.80 3.22
N GLY A 91 -28.85 11.97 4.21
CA GLY A 91 -29.05 10.53 4.16
C GLY A 91 -27.87 9.75 3.55
N VAL A 92 -26.73 10.36 3.32
CA VAL A 92 -25.54 9.71 2.78
C VAL A 92 -24.73 9.06 3.91
N PHE A 93 -24.42 7.77 3.77
CA PHE A 93 -23.54 7.08 4.72
C PHE A 93 -22.08 7.48 4.50
N VAL A 94 -21.42 7.99 5.54
CA VAL A 94 -20.01 8.41 5.47
C VAL A 94 -19.12 7.42 6.21
N ALA A 95 -18.14 6.85 5.50
CA ALA A 95 -17.07 6.02 6.04
C ALA A 95 -15.73 6.75 5.86
N ALA A 96 -15.10 7.16 6.96
CA ALA A 96 -13.82 7.85 6.96
C ALA A 96 -12.71 7.02 7.63
N SER A 97 -11.45 7.25 7.29
CA SER A 97 -10.33 6.52 7.88
C SER A 97 -10.02 7.02 9.29
N ALA A 98 -9.60 6.12 10.18
CA ALA A 98 -9.11 6.48 11.51
C ALA A 98 -7.72 7.13 11.51
N GLY A 99 -7.08 7.28 10.35
CA GLY A 99 -5.74 7.82 10.20
C GLY A 99 -4.63 6.82 10.52
N ASN A 100 -3.40 7.31 10.54
CA ASN A 100 -2.17 6.53 10.71
C ASN A 100 -1.36 6.95 11.96
N SER A 101 -1.97 7.66 12.92
CA SER A 101 -1.29 8.23 14.08
C SER A 101 -1.30 7.30 15.31
N GLY A 102 -1.95 6.13 15.24
CA GLY A 102 -1.98 5.12 16.30
C GLY A 102 -0.61 4.50 16.57
N PRO A 103 -0.49 3.63 17.61
CA PRO A 103 -1.58 3.07 18.43
C PRO A 103 -1.89 3.86 19.73
N ALA A 104 -1.31 5.03 19.93
CA ALA A 104 -1.52 5.80 21.15
C ALA A 104 -3.00 6.24 21.31
N SER A 105 -3.43 6.47 22.55
CA SER A 105 -4.76 6.98 22.85
C SER A 105 -4.96 8.39 22.28
N GLY A 106 -6.19 8.70 21.82
CA GLY A 106 -6.54 10.03 21.30
C GLY A 106 -6.03 10.34 19.90
N THR A 107 -5.62 9.34 19.12
CA THR A 107 -5.06 9.52 17.77
C THR A 107 -6.02 9.18 16.62
N VAL A 108 -7.26 8.84 16.95
CA VAL A 108 -8.29 8.52 15.93
C VAL A 108 -8.71 9.80 15.20
N ALA A 109 -8.54 9.82 13.89
CA ALA A 109 -9.03 10.90 13.04
C ALA A 109 -10.54 10.76 12.82
N HIS A 110 -11.20 11.85 12.44
CA HIS A 110 -12.63 11.91 12.19
C HIS A 110 -13.48 11.39 13.36
N PRO A 111 -13.41 12.03 14.55
CA PRO A 111 -14.10 11.56 15.75
C PRO A 111 -15.59 11.95 15.80
N SER A 112 -16.12 12.58 14.77
CA SER A 112 -17.48 13.11 14.75
C SER A 112 -18.54 12.01 14.79
N PRO A 113 -19.64 12.18 15.57
CA PRO A 113 -20.62 11.13 15.79
C PRO A 113 -21.57 10.87 14.62
N TRP A 114 -21.53 11.68 13.57
CA TRP A 114 -22.39 11.58 12.38
C TRP A 114 -21.77 10.79 11.23
N LEU A 115 -20.60 10.21 11.42
CA LEU A 115 -19.93 9.38 10.44
C LEU A 115 -19.40 8.08 11.08
N THR A 116 -18.96 7.14 10.26
CA THR A 116 -18.35 5.89 10.70
C THR A 116 -16.84 5.96 10.47
N THR A 117 -16.08 6.00 11.55
CA THR A 117 -14.61 5.97 11.46
C THR A 117 -14.11 4.53 11.44
N VAL A 118 -13.32 4.19 10.44
CA VAL A 118 -12.84 2.82 10.19
C VAL A 118 -11.33 2.75 10.35
N ALA A 119 -10.88 1.92 11.28
CA ALA A 119 -9.46 1.65 11.51
C ALA A 119 -9.03 0.33 10.87
N ALA A 120 -7.75 0.26 10.48
CA ALA A 120 -7.11 -1.00 10.14
C ALA A 120 -6.72 -1.74 11.42
N GLY A 121 -7.04 -3.01 11.48
CA GLY A 121 -6.63 -3.90 12.56
C GLY A 121 -5.67 -4.97 12.07
N THR A 122 -4.91 -5.54 13.00
CA THR A 122 -4.10 -6.73 12.75
C THR A 122 -4.90 -7.99 13.11
N HIS A 123 -4.57 -9.10 12.46
CA HIS A 123 -5.16 -10.40 12.75
C HIS A 123 -4.10 -11.50 12.54
N ASN A 124 -4.40 -12.71 13.00
CA ASN A 124 -3.52 -13.86 12.92
C ASN A 124 -3.76 -14.75 11.67
N ARG A 125 -4.29 -14.20 10.59
CA ARG A 125 -4.62 -14.92 9.34
C ARG A 125 -3.73 -14.51 8.17
N ASP A 126 -2.56 -13.97 8.44
CA ASP A 126 -1.62 -13.59 7.39
C ASP A 126 -0.94 -14.81 6.79
N GLY A 127 -0.52 -14.69 5.54
CA GLY A 127 0.36 -15.65 4.93
C GLY A 127 1.68 -15.67 5.69
N ALA A 128 2.13 -16.86 6.07
CA ALA A 128 3.40 -17.06 6.78
C ALA A 128 4.46 -17.63 5.84
N GLY A 129 5.69 -17.18 5.99
CA GLY A 129 6.85 -17.72 5.28
C GLY A 129 8.11 -17.60 6.11
N SER A 130 9.17 -18.23 5.66
CA SER A 130 10.47 -18.16 6.33
C SER A 130 11.62 -18.05 5.32
N VAL A 131 12.72 -17.48 5.79
CA VAL A 131 14.00 -17.46 5.09
C VAL A 131 15.01 -18.22 5.94
N THR A 132 15.64 -19.25 5.37
CA THR A 132 16.75 -19.95 6.01
C THR A 132 18.04 -19.59 5.27
N LEU A 133 18.98 -18.98 5.98
CA LEU A 133 20.28 -18.62 5.45
C LEU A 133 21.21 -19.82 5.36
N GLY A 134 22.29 -19.69 4.59
CA GLY A 134 23.28 -20.76 4.41
C GLY A 134 24.01 -21.21 5.69
N ASN A 135 23.95 -20.43 6.76
CA ASN A 135 24.45 -20.78 8.09
C ASN A 135 23.42 -21.54 8.95
N GLY A 136 22.23 -21.84 8.41
CA GLY A 136 21.14 -22.56 9.10
C GLY A 136 20.23 -21.67 9.95
N VAL A 137 20.47 -20.37 10.06
CA VAL A 137 19.58 -19.46 10.80
C VAL A 137 18.31 -19.23 10.00
N THR A 138 17.15 -19.35 10.65
CA THR A 138 15.84 -19.15 10.04
C THR A 138 15.14 -17.93 10.64
N TYR A 139 14.61 -17.09 9.77
CA TYR A 139 13.79 -15.93 10.10
C TYR A 139 12.36 -16.15 9.60
N ASN A 140 11.38 -15.94 10.46
CA ASN A 140 9.96 -16.07 10.11
C ASN A 140 9.38 -14.68 9.79
N GLY A 141 8.50 -14.64 8.80
CA GLY A 141 7.84 -13.41 8.35
C GLY A 141 6.57 -13.68 7.58
N ALA A 142 6.10 -12.67 6.85
CA ALA A 142 4.89 -12.75 6.05
C ALA A 142 5.23 -13.09 4.58
N SER A 143 4.44 -14.00 3.99
CA SER A 143 4.60 -14.41 2.60
C SER A 143 3.32 -15.03 2.03
N LEU A 144 3.03 -14.74 0.76
CA LEU A 144 2.05 -15.46 -0.07
C LEU A 144 2.73 -16.28 -1.18
N ALA A 145 4.04 -16.54 -1.06
CA ALA A 145 4.75 -17.34 -2.04
C ALA A 145 4.21 -18.77 -2.07
N ALA A 146 3.82 -19.24 -3.24
CA ALA A 146 3.26 -20.56 -3.45
C ALA A 146 4.33 -21.67 -3.44
N ALA A 147 5.60 -21.33 -3.65
CA ALA A 147 6.72 -22.27 -3.70
C ALA A 147 7.97 -21.69 -3.04
N ALA A 148 8.75 -22.56 -2.42
CA ALA A 148 10.06 -22.21 -1.90
C ALA A 148 11.07 -22.05 -3.05
N VAL A 149 12.01 -21.12 -2.86
CA VAL A 149 13.14 -20.90 -3.77
C VAL A 149 14.44 -21.00 -2.99
N THR A 150 15.40 -21.72 -3.54
CA THR A 150 16.78 -21.79 -3.04
C THR A 150 17.73 -21.26 -4.09
N ALA A 151 18.46 -20.18 -3.77
CA ALA A 151 19.38 -19.52 -4.68
C ALA A 151 20.43 -18.76 -3.87
N PRO A 152 21.55 -18.36 -4.50
CA PRO A 152 22.52 -17.46 -3.87
C PRO A 152 21.84 -16.16 -3.41
N PHE A 153 22.30 -15.63 -2.29
CA PHE A 153 21.78 -14.43 -1.67
C PHE A 153 22.68 -13.23 -1.96
N ILE A 154 22.09 -12.06 -2.19
CA ILE A 154 22.83 -10.81 -2.39
C ILE A 154 22.10 -9.66 -1.69
N ASP A 155 22.87 -8.80 -1.06
CA ASP A 155 22.40 -7.52 -0.54
C ASP A 155 22.27 -6.51 -1.68
N SER A 156 21.13 -5.82 -1.76
CA SER A 156 20.90 -4.80 -2.78
C SER A 156 21.95 -3.69 -2.77
N GLU A 157 22.48 -3.31 -1.60
CA GLU A 157 23.54 -2.29 -1.50
C GLU A 157 24.77 -2.60 -2.38
N THR A 158 25.05 -3.88 -2.59
CA THR A 158 26.15 -4.33 -3.44
C THR A 158 25.74 -4.62 -4.88
N ALA A 159 24.43 -4.59 -5.15
CA ALA A 159 23.82 -5.03 -6.41
C ALA A 159 23.42 -3.88 -7.35
N GLY A 160 23.79 -2.64 -7.04
CA GLY A 160 23.45 -1.47 -7.85
C GLY A 160 24.21 -1.37 -9.17
N LEU A 161 23.55 -0.73 -10.15
CA LEU A 161 24.19 -0.26 -11.38
C LEU A 161 25.23 0.81 -11.06
N PRO A 162 26.30 0.96 -11.86
CA PRO A 162 27.27 2.03 -11.70
C PRO A 162 26.59 3.41 -11.75
N GLY A 163 26.82 4.24 -10.72
CA GLY A 163 26.26 5.59 -10.63
C GLY A 163 24.80 5.66 -10.18
N ALA A 164 24.13 4.55 -9.90
CA ALA A 164 22.78 4.56 -9.31
C ALA A 164 22.82 5.16 -7.90
N ASP A 165 21.73 5.86 -7.52
CA ASP A 165 21.58 6.40 -6.17
C ASP A 165 21.58 5.28 -5.13
N ALA A 166 22.45 5.39 -4.11
CA ALA A 166 22.62 4.34 -3.12
C ALA A 166 21.35 4.04 -2.30
N THR A 167 20.53 5.07 -2.03
CA THR A 167 19.24 4.88 -1.34
C THR A 167 18.26 4.14 -2.22
N ALA A 168 18.15 4.52 -3.50
CA ALA A 168 17.28 3.84 -4.44
C ALA A 168 17.69 2.38 -4.64
N VAL A 169 18.99 2.09 -4.68
CA VAL A 169 19.53 0.72 -4.75
C VAL A 169 19.17 -0.08 -3.51
N ARG A 170 19.45 0.42 -2.31
CA ARG A 170 19.15 -0.22 -1.03
C ARG A 170 17.65 -0.53 -0.88
N LEU A 171 16.80 0.40 -1.34
CA LEU A 171 15.36 0.26 -1.32
C LEU A 171 14.80 -0.49 -2.54
N CYS A 172 15.63 -1.00 -3.44
CA CYS A 172 15.24 -1.71 -4.66
C CYS A 172 14.13 -0.96 -5.44
N TYR A 173 14.37 0.30 -5.82
CA TYR A 173 13.39 1.06 -6.59
C TYR A 173 13.15 0.41 -7.94
N ALA A 174 11.88 0.23 -8.29
CA ALA A 174 11.51 -0.10 -9.65
C ALA A 174 11.71 1.12 -10.58
N ALA A 175 11.85 0.87 -11.87
CA ALA A 175 11.98 1.96 -12.84
C ALA A 175 10.83 2.98 -12.73
N VAL A 176 9.61 2.52 -12.47
CA VAL A 176 8.43 3.39 -12.27
C VAL A 176 8.58 4.34 -11.07
N ASP A 177 9.33 3.95 -10.06
CA ASP A 177 9.57 4.76 -8.85
C ASP A 177 10.81 5.66 -9.00
N ASN A 178 11.56 5.54 -10.12
CA ASN A 178 12.86 6.20 -10.33
C ASN A 178 12.95 6.84 -11.74
N GLY A 179 11.90 7.53 -12.15
CA GLY A 179 11.89 8.27 -13.43
C GLY A 179 12.12 7.40 -14.67
N GLY A 180 11.72 6.14 -14.64
CA GLY A 180 11.89 5.19 -15.74
C GLY A 180 13.25 4.47 -15.75
N THR A 181 14.13 4.71 -14.76
CA THR A 181 15.50 4.17 -14.75
C THR A 181 15.63 3.05 -13.72
N ALA A 182 16.11 1.88 -14.15
CA ALA A 182 16.46 0.77 -13.27
C ALA A 182 17.65 1.11 -12.36
N VAL A 183 17.68 0.56 -11.16
CA VAL A 183 18.76 0.77 -10.18
C VAL A 183 19.56 -0.50 -9.90
N LEU A 184 19.00 -1.68 -10.10
CA LEU A 184 19.67 -2.97 -9.87
C LEU A 184 20.40 -3.44 -11.12
N ASP A 185 21.60 -4.00 -10.92
CA ASP A 185 22.45 -4.52 -11.98
C ASP A 185 22.11 -5.99 -12.30
N PRO A 186 21.57 -6.29 -13.50
CA PRO A 186 21.26 -7.66 -13.88
C PRO A 186 22.46 -8.62 -13.83
N ALA A 187 23.68 -8.13 -14.08
CA ALA A 187 24.87 -8.96 -13.99
C ALA A 187 25.18 -9.44 -12.57
N LYS A 188 24.72 -8.69 -11.57
CA LYS A 188 24.89 -9.05 -10.15
C LYS A 188 23.70 -9.79 -9.57
N VAL A 189 22.48 -9.51 -10.04
CA VAL A 189 21.21 -9.96 -9.47
C VAL A 189 20.69 -11.25 -10.11
N ALA A 190 20.95 -11.50 -11.39
CA ALA A 190 20.38 -12.63 -12.11
C ALA A 190 20.58 -13.97 -11.37
N GLY A 191 19.48 -14.71 -11.20
CA GLY A 191 19.45 -16.01 -10.52
C GLY A 191 19.62 -15.96 -9.00
N LYS A 192 19.56 -14.78 -8.36
CA LYS A 192 19.75 -14.62 -6.91
C LYS A 192 18.48 -14.19 -6.19
N ILE A 193 18.46 -14.42 -4.88
CA ILE A 193 17.53 -13.82 -3.93
C ILE A 193 18.14 -12.51 -3.45
N VAL A 194 17.40 -11.41 -3.54
CA VAL A 194 17.87 -10.06 -3.20
C VAL A 194 17.28 -9.60 -1.88
N LEU A 195 18.13 -9.10 -0.98
CA LEU A 195 17.71 -8.36 0.21
C LEU A 195 17.37 -6.92 -0.20
N CYS A 196 16.18 -6.47 0.12
CA CYS A 196 15.73 -5.10 -0.10
C CYS A 196 15.19 -4.52 1.19
N ASP A 197 15.53 -3.27 1.50
CA ASP A 197 14.91 -2.57 2.61
C ASP A 197 13.52 -2.04 2.23
N ARG A 198 12.59 -2.13 3.18
CA ARG A 198 11.33 -1.39 3.08
C ARG A 198 11.62 0.11 3.18
N GLY A 199 10.81 0.91 2.51
CA GLY A 199 10.93 2.37 2.54
C GLY A 199 9.72 3.01 1.87
N VAL A 200 9.95 4.13 1.20
CA VAL A 200 8.90 5.01 0.69
C VAL A 200 8.17 4.50 -0.56
N THR A 201 8.77 3.55 -1.30
CA THR A 201 8.13 3.00 -2.52
C THR A 201 7.27 1.77 -2.21
N GLY A 202 6.36 1.43 -3.13
CA GLY A 202 5.47 0.28 -3.01
C GLY A 202 6.25 -1.04 -2.84
N ARG A 203 5.87 -1.87 -1.84
CA ARG A 203 6.54 -3.15 -1.56
C ARG A 203 6.54 -4.08 -2.78
N VAL A 204 5.44 -4.13 -3.52
CA VAL A 204 5.33 -4.96 -4.74
C VAL A 204 6.24 -4.43 -5.85
N ASN A 205 6.43 -3.11 -5.97
CA ASN A 205 7.34 -2.52 -6.96
C ASN A 205 8.79 -2.98 -6.74
N LYS A 206 9.23 -3.14 -5.48
CA LYS A 206 10.57 -3.66 -5.17
C LYS A 206 10.76 -5.07 -5.72
N SER A 207 9.77 -5.95 -5.56
CA SER A 207 9.81 -7.28 -6.16
C SER A 207 9.80 -7.25 -7.69
N GLN A 208 9.19 -6.22 -8.30
CA GLN A 208 9.27 -5.99 -9.74
C GLN A 208 10.70 -5.60 -10.17
N ALA A 209 11.35 -4.70 -9.43
CA ALA A 209 12.75 -4.34 -9.71
C ALA A 209 13.69 -5.57 -9.66
N VAL A 210 13.50 -6.43 -8.65
CA VAL A 210 14.27 -7.68 -8.53
C VAL A 210 14.01 -8.60 -9.72
N LYS A 211 12.73 -8.78 -10.11
CA LYS A 211 12.35 -9.57 -11.28
C LYS A 211 12.97 -9.02 -12.57
N ASP A 212 12.87 -7.72 -12.79
CA ASP A 212 13.37 -7.06 -14.01
C ASP A 212 14.89 -7.18 -14.14
N ALA A 213 15.61 -7.24 -13.00
CA ALA A 213 17.05 -7.53 -12.95
C ALA A 213 17.38 -9.03 -13.01
N GLY A 214 16.38 -9.92 -13.22
CA GLY A 214 16.58 -11.37 -13.32
C GLY A 214 16.71 -12.10 -11.98
N GLY A 215 16.39 -11.45 -10.86
CA GLY A 215 16.36 -12.09 -9.54
C GLY A 215 15.18 -13.08 -9.42
N VAL A 216 15.38 -14.13 -8.61
CA VAL A 216 14.44 -15.24 -8.48
C VAL A 216 13.65 -15.22 -7.17
N GLY A 217 13.97 -14.32 -6.25
CA GLY A 217 13.29 -14.13 -4.98
C GLY A 217 13.72 -12.82 -4.31
N MET A 218 12.96 -12.40 -3.32
CA MET A 218 13.25 -11.20 -2.52
C MET A 218 13.07 -11.51 -1.03
N VAL A 219 13.96 -10.95 -0.22
CA VAL A 219 13.74 -10.78 1.22
C VAL A 219 13.53 -9.29 1.44
N LEU A 220 12.37 -8.91 1.93
CA LEU A 220 12.04 -7.53 2.26
C LEU A 220 12.17 -7.35 3.77
N VAL A 221 12.94 -6.37 4.22
CA VAL A 221 13.20 -6.14 5.65
C VAL A 221 12.72 -4.74 6.05
N ASN A 222 12.07 -4.64 7.19
CA ASN A 222 11.81 -3.36 7.83
C ASN A 222 13.12 -2.86 8.49
N PRO A 223 13.66 -1.68 8.14
CA PRO A 223 14.86 -1.14 8.79
C PRO A 223 14.61 -0.71 10.24
N THR A 224 13.36 -0.53 10.61
CA THR A 224 12.88 -0.27 11.98
C THR A 224 11.57 -1.03 12.17
N ALA A 225 11.27 -1.47 13.40
CA ALA A 225 10.07 -2.24 13.72
C ALA A 225 8.81 -1.62 13.12
N ASN A 226 8.10 -2.37 12.31
CA ASN A 226 6.91 -1.93 11.57
C ASN A 226 6.03 -3.13 11.19
N SER A 227 4.85 -2.86 10.59
CA SER A 227 3.97 -3.92 10.11
C SER A 227 4.66 -4.81 9.08
N VAL A 228 4.49 -6.11 9.24
CA VAL A 228 4.90 -7.14 8.28
C VAL A 228 3.67 -7.55 7.47
N ASN A 229 3.76 -7.53 6.15
CA ASN A 229 2.62 -7.73 5.27
C ASN A 229 2.92 -8.84 4.25
N ALA A 230 1.96 -9.74 4.07
CA ALA A 230 1.97 -10.74 3.02
C ALA A 230 1.31 -10.15 1.74
N ASP A 231 2.10 -9.52 0.90
CA ASP A 231 1.64 -8.98 -0.38
C ASP A 231 1.78 -10.01 -1.52
N LEU A 232 1.01 -9.81 -2.60
CA LEU A 232 1.15 -10.58 -3.83
C LEU A 232 2.34 -10.04 -4.66
N HIS A 233 3.51 -10.53 -4.35
CA HIS A 233 4.75 -10.18 -5.04
C HIS A 233 4.89 -10.91 -6.39
N VAL A 234 5.69 -10.34 -7.30
CA VAL A 234 5.95 -10.91 -8.64
C VAL A 234 7.10 -11.93 -8.66
N VAL A 235 7.86 -12.03 -7.57
CA VAL A 235 8.80 -13.13 -7.25
C VAL A 235 8.52 -13.62 -5.84
N PRO A 236 8.83 -14.88 -5.49
CA PRO A 236 8.75 -15.37 -4.11
C PRO A 236 9.41 -14.40 -3.14
N THR A 237 8.64 -13.95 -2.15
CA THR A 237 9.11 -12.90 -1.21
C THR A 237 8.70 -13.27 0.20
N VAL A 238 9.59 -13.03 1.16
CA VAL A 238 9.30 -13.04 2.59
C VAL A 238 9.57 -11.65 3.14
N HIS A 239 8.58 -11.06 3.83
CA HIS A 239 8.69 -9.77 4.51
C HIS A 239 9.01 -10.01 5.98
N LEU A 240 10.12 -9.47 6.44
CA LEU A 240 10.66 -9.59 7.81
C LEU A 240 10.59 -8.24 8.54
N ASP A 241 10.58 -8.29 9.87
CA ASP A 241 10.73 -7.12 10.74
C ASP A 241 12.15 -7.06 11.31
#